data_cb644e02f767093f4d63bbbe462d41bc
#
_entry.id   cb644e02f767093f4d63bbbe462d41bc
#
_cell.length_a   1.000
_cell.length_b   1.000
_cell.length_c   1.000
_cell.angle_alpha   90.00
_cell.angle_beta   90.00
_cell.angle_gamma   90.00
#
_symmetry.space_group_name_H-M   'P 1'
#
loop_
_entity.id
_entity.type
_entity.pdbx_description
1 polymer ?
#
loop_
_entity_poly.entity_id
_entity_poly.type
_entity_poly.pdbx_seq_one_letter_code
_entity_poly.pdbx_strand_id
1 'polypeptide(L)'
;MNWYDSHLLSVVTFLPLLGALVVAFLPSGEHGQHKGIALFASCVTALASLQLWFGFNPGGGWQFEQKTEWAPAWGFSYHIGLDGVALLLFLLTTILSPIVILSAWKFTEKSVKEFCIALLVLETAMLGTLAALDLVLFYVFWEAMLIPMYLLVGVWGSEKRIYAAVKFFLFTFVGSVLMLLAIFYLWTESGTGGAARTFDYVTLMQQAQFSPQVQSWLFLAFALAFAIKVPVFPLHTWLPDAHTEAPAVGSVLLAGVMLKLGTFGFIRYAMPLFPQAALAAAPTIAALGIVGIVYGSLMCMAQKDLKRMIAYSSVAHLGFVMTGLAALNAEAVSGAVLQMVNHGISTGGLFLVIGYLYERTHTRDLANYGGLAKVVPGLAAVFLVITLSSIGLPGTNGFIGEFLILLGTFTSKIAGGQLLAVIAATGVILGAVYMLFMYQRVMFGPITREENRSLEDLSFREWTTLVPLLFAIVAIGVFPSPLLDAVKAPVDEFVARVTKSGGLPIRAQAREGEVRPAGNPPGLAPGNPGDVPAAGANTVVRPFFPNRAPLAAPAQPNP
;
A
#
# COMPACT_ATOMS: atom_id res chain seq x y z
N MET A 1 32.20 0.97 -2.04
CA MET A 1 30.95 0.28 -1.62
C MET A 1 31.34 -1.14 -1.28
N ASN A 2 31.10 -1.61 -0.06
CA ASN A 2 31.39 -3.00 0.30
C ASN A 2 30.42 -3.91 -0.46
N TRP A 3 30.82 -5.17 -0.75
CA TRP A 3 29.95 -6.14 -1.43
C TRP A 3 28.58 -6.27 -0.76
N TYR A 4 28.52 -6.19 0.55
CA TYR A 4 27.29 -6.25 1.33
C TYR A 4 26.35 -5.08 0.99
N ASP A 5 26.84 -3.85 0.93
CA ASP A 5 26.02 -2.66 0.62
C ASP A 5 25.42 -2.74 -0.78
N SER A 6 26.15 -3.33 -1.74
CA SER A 6 25.67 -3.50 -3.11
C SER A 6 24.68 -4.64 -3.29
N HIS A 7 24.56 -5.59 -2.31
CA HIS A 7 23.69 -6.76 -2.41
C HIS A 7 22.66 -6.83 -1.27
N LEU A 8 22.58 -5.81 -0.42
CA LEU A 8 21.71 -5.77 0.76
C LEU A 8 20.25 -6.08 0.40
N LEU A 9 19.71 -5.47 -0.67
CA LEU A 9 18.33 -5.69 -1.09
C LEU A 9 18.05 -7.14 -1.49
N SER A 10 18.96 -7.76 -2.26
CA SER A 10 18.85 -9.19 -2.59
C SER A 10 18.92 -10.07 -1.35
N VAL A 11 19.88 -9.78 -0.44
CA VAL A 11 20.03 -10.54 0.80
C VAL A 11 18.74 -10.51 1.60
N VAL A 12 18.18 -9.31 1.84
CA VAL A 12 16.92 -9.16 2.60
C VAL A 12 15.76 -9.86 1.91
N THR A 13 15.65 -9.74 0.58
CA THR A 13 14.56 -10.36 -0.20
C THR A 13 14.57 -11.89 -0.12
N PHE A 14 15.75 -12.53 -0.17
CA PHE A 14 15.86 -13.99 -0.22
C PHE A 14 16.17 -14.66 1.12
N LEU A 15 16.41 -13.89 2.18
CA LEU A 15 16.68 -14.43 3.51
C LEU A 15 15.52 -15.28 4.06
N PRO A 16 14.23 -14.91 3.92
CA PRO A 16 13.13 -15.80 4.31
C PRO A 16 13.12 -17.11 3.51
N LEU A 17 13.45 -17.07 2.22
CA LEU A 17 13.54 -18.28 1.40
C LEU A 17 14.66 -19.21 1.89
N LEU A 18 15.78 -18.67 2.31
CA LEU A 18 16.85 -19.46 2.95
C LEU A 18 16.33 -20.13 4.22
N GLY A 19 15.58 -19.41 5.04
CA GLY A 19 14.89 -19.98 6.21
C GLY A 19 13.93 -21.10 5.84
N ALA A 20 13.14 -20.94 4.75
CA ALA A 20 12.24 -21.96 4.24
C ALA A 20 13.00 -23.22 3.79
N LEU A 21 14.13 -23.06 3.12
CA LEU A 21 15.01 -24.18 2.72
C LEU A 21 15.54 -24.93 3.94
N VAL A 22 16.03 -24.22 4.96
CA VAL A 22 16.49 -24.87 6.20
C VAL A 22 15.38 -25.68 6.84
N VAL A 23 14.16 -25.10 6.98
CA VAL A 23 12.98 -25.82 7.49
C VAL A 23 12.66 -27.05 6.63
N ALA A 24 12.79 -26.96 5.31
CA ALA A 24 12.51 -28.06 4.40
C ALA A 24 13.42 -29.29 4.60
N PHE A 25 14.66 -29.09 5.05
CA PHE A 25 15.61 -30.20 5.33
C PHE A 25 15.47 -30.81 6.71
N LEU A 26 14.71 -30.19 7.63
CA LEU A 26 14.49 -30.75 8.97
C LEU A 26 13.49 -31.91 8.94
N PRO A 27 13.59 -32.86 9.90
CA PRO A 27 12.60 -33.93 10.07
C PRO A 27 11.21 -33.36 10.42
N SER A 28 10.14 -33.96 9.88
CA SER A 28 8.77 -33.42 10.00
C SER A 28 8.21 -33.39 11.41
N GLY A 29 8.75 -34.16 12.37
CA GLY A 29 8.27 -34.20 13.78
C GLY A 29 8.75 -33.05 14.67
N GLU A 30 9.71 -32.24 14.21
CA GLU A 30 10.37 -31.19 15.02
C GLU A 30 9.62 -29.85 14.98
N HIS A 31 8.36 -29.84 15.41
CA HIS A 31 7.45 -28.69 15.31
C HIS A 31 8.01 -27.40 15.96
N GLY A 32 8.68 -27.52 17.11
CA GLY A 32 9.30 -26.39 17.80
C GLY A 32 10.46 -25.78 17.01
N GLN A 33 11.29 -26.62 16.38
CA GLN A 33 12.40 -26.15 15.54
C GLN A 33 11.92 -25.48 14.27
N HIS A 34 10.87 -26.01 13.61
CA HIS A 34 10.29 -25.39 12.42
C HIS A 34 9.80 -23.97 12.70
N LYS A 35 9.00 -23.80 13.79
CA LYS A 35 8.51 -22.48 14.23
C LYS A 35 9.65 -21.56 14.65
N GLY A 36 10.63 -22.09 15.39
CA GLY A 36 11.80 -21.31 15.85
C GLY A 36 12.66 -20.78 14.71
N ILE A 37 12.96 -21.61 13.70
CA ILE A 37 13.76 -21.21 12.53
C ILE A 37 12.97 -20.23 11.66
N ALA A 38 11.67 -20.46 11.46
CA ALA A 38 10.83 -19.54 10.70
C ALA A 38 10.78 -18.16 11.36
N LEU A 39 10.57 -18.11 12.68
CA LEU A 39 10.58 -16.87 13.45
C LEU A 39 11.95 -16.18 13.40
N PHE A 40 13.03 -16.93 13.58
CA PHE A 40 14.39 -16.42 13.54
C PHE A 40 14.72 -15.80 12.19
N ALA A 41 14.45 -16.53 11.08
CA ALA A 41 14.70 -16.04 9.73
C ALA A 41 13.93 -14.75 9.45
N SER A 42 12.64 -14.71 9.80
CA SER A 42 11.79 -13.52 9.61
C SER A 42 12.23 -12.34 10.50
N CYS A 43 12.65 -12.59 11.76
CA CYS A 43 13.22 -11.54 12.61
C CYS A 43 14.52 -10.98 12.05
N VAL A 44 15.43 -11.83 11.55
CA VAL A 44 16.68 -11.38 10.93
C VAL A 44 16.39 -10.58 9.66
N THR A 45 15.40 -11.00 8.85
CA THR A 45 14.94 -10.25 7.67
C THR A 45 14.42 -8.87 8.08
N ALA A 46 13.60 -8.78 9.12
CA ALA A 46 13.08 -7.51 9.62
C ALA A 46 14.21 -6.59 10.11
N LEU A 47 15.16 -7.12 10.89
CA LEU A 47 16.32 -6.34 11.38
C LEU A 47 17.24 -5.89 10.23
N ALA A 48 17.50 -6.75 9.26
CA ALA A 48 18.28 -6.41 8.08
C ALA A 48 17.59 -5.34 7.21
N SER A 49 16.27 -5.40 7.08
CA SER A 49 15.50 -4.40 6.33
C SER A 49 15.53 -3.00 6.95
N LEU A 50 15.74 -2.87 8.26
CA LEU A 50 15.92 -1.54 8.89
C LEU A 50 17.16 -0.81 8.36
N GLN A 51 18.18 -1.52 7.89
CA GLN A 51 19.35 -0.89 7.25
C GLN A 51 18.97 -0.20 5.94
N LEU A 52 17.98 -0.73 5.21
CA LEU A 52 17.42 -0.06 4.03
C LEU A 52 16.76 1.27 4.40
N TRP A 53 16.07 1.34 5.55
CA TRP A 53 15.49 2.58 6.04
C TRP A 53 16.54 3.62 6.41
N PHE A 54 17.53 3.22 7.19
CA PHE A 54 18.59 4.16 7.64
C PHE A 54 19.54 4.59 6.51
N GLY A 55 19.71 3.77 5.48
CA GLY A 55 20.52 4.09 4.30
C GLY A 55 19.74 4.82 3.20
N PHE A 56 18.43 5.00 3.34
CA PHE A 56 17.59 5.60 2.31
C PHE A 56 17.71 7.12 2.27
N ASN A 57 17.87 7.67 1.06
CA ASN A 57 17.87 9.12 0.81
C ASN A 57 16.49 9.54 0.21
N PRO A 58 15.65 10.30 0.93
CA PRO A 58 14.34 10.72 0.44
C PRO A 58 14.34 11.51 -0.87
N GLY A 59 15.45 12.19 -1.20
CA GLY A 59 15.61 12.94 -2.45
C GLY A 59 16.19 12.13 -3.61
N GLY A 60 16.54 10.85 -3.39
CA GLY A 60 17.11 9.96 -4.41
C GLY A 60 16.03 9.33 -5.30
N GLY A 61 16.41 8.90 -6.52
CA GLY A 61 15.60 8.05 -7.37
C GLY A 61 15.60 6.59 -6.89
N TRP A 62 15.87 5.65 -7.80
CA TRP A 62 16.04 4.24 -7.45
C TRP A 62 17.26 4.04 -6.56
N GLN A 63 17.09 3.29 -5.47
CA GLN A 63 18.14 3.02 -4.49
C GLN A 63 18.27 1.53 -4.24
N PHE A 64 19.44 1.12 -3.75
CA PHE A 64 19.81 -0.28 -3.57
C PHE A 64 19.65 -1.09 -4.87
N GLU A 65 19.82 -0.40 -6.00
CA GLU A 65 19.60 -0.95 -7.34
C GLU A 65 20.64 -2.00 -7.68
N GLN A 66 20.16 -3.14 -8.20
CA GLN A 66 20.98 -4.22 -8.71
C GLN A 66 20.43 -4.67 -10.04
N LYS A 67 21.29 -4.69 -11.06
CA LYS A 67 20.92 -5.14 -12.39
C LYS A 67 21.96 -6.13 -12.92
N THR A 68 21.47 -7.31 -13.28
CA THR A 68 22.26 -8.37 -13.91
C THR A 68 21.45 -9.00 -15.03
N GLU A 69 22.00 -9.10 -16.21
CA GLU A 69 21.33 -9.75 -17.33
C GLU A 69 21.34 -11.27 -17.15
N TRP A 70 20.17 -11.89 -17.05
CA TRP A 70 20.03 -13.33 -16.92
C TRP A 70 19.91 -14.04 -18.28
N ALA A 71 19.11 -13.46 -19.19
CA ALA A 71 18.91 -13.97 -20.52
C ALA A 71 18.92 -12.82 -21.54
N PRO A 72 20.12 -12.34 -21.95
CA PRO A 72 20.25 -11.17 -22.84
C PRO A 72 19.52 -11.33 -24.18
N ALA A 73 19.47 -12.57 -24.72
CA ALA A 73 18.78 -12.86 -25.98
C ALA A 73 17.26 -12.58 -25.89
N TRP A 74 16.67 -12.65 -24.69
CA TRP A 74 15.26 -12.37 -24.41
C TRP A 74 15.05 -11.01 -23.78
N GLY A 75 16.11 -10.28 -23.42
CA GLY A 75 16.04 -9.03 -22.69
C GLY A 75 15.50 -9.15 -21.27
N PHE A 76 15.69 -10.33 -20.64
CA PHE A 76 15.30 -10.59 -19.26
C PHE A 76 16.46 -10.32 -18.31
N SER A 77 16.21 -9.55 -17.27
CA SER A 77 17.21 -9.15 -16.29
C SER A 77 16.75 -9.39 -14.85
N TYR A 78 17.68 -9.79 -13.99
CA TYR A 78 17.50 -9.61 -12.56
C TYR A 78 17.75 -8.14 -12.25
N HIS A 79 16.68 -7.36 -12.23
CA HIS A 79 16.72 -5.94 -11.94
C HIS A 79 15.78 -5.64 -10.78
N ILE A 80 16.36 -5.23 -9.66
CA ILE A 80 15.65 -4.85 -8.44
C ILE A 80 16.12 -3.50 -7.94
N GLY A 81 15.24 -2.78 -7.25
CA GLY A 81 15.52 -1.48 -6.64
C GLY A 81 14.33 -0.98 -5.83
N LEU A 82 14.55 -0.02 -4.96
CA LEU A 82 13.52 0.58 -4.13
C LEU A 82 13.45 2.09 -4.34
N ASP A 83 12.24 2.61 -4.39
CA ASP A 83 11.95 4.01 -4.09
C ASP A 83 11.22 4.12 -2.74
N GLY A 84 10.83 5.31 -2.33
CA GLY A 84 10.16 5.51 -1.04
C GLY A 84 8.83 4.78 -0.90
N VAL A 85 8.06 4.63 -1.99
CA VAL A 85 6.79 3.90 -1.97
C VAL A 85 7.01 2.41 -1.73
N ALA A 86 7.94 1.81 -2.49
CA ALA A 86 8.30 0.41 -2.33
C ALA A 86 8.92 0.15 -0.95
N LEU A 87 9.81 1.03 -0.47
CA LEU A 87 10.47 0.91 0.82
C LEU A 87 9.48 0.81 1.98
N LEU A 88 8.46 1.69 2.03
CA LEU A 88 7.47 1.65 3.12
C LEU A 88 6.69 0.34 3.15
N LEU A 89 6.27 -0.18 2.00
CA LEU A 89 5.56 -1.46 1.91
C LEU A 89 6.49 -2.65 2.16
N PHE A 90 7.75 -2.55 1.77
CA PHE A 90 8.79 -3.54 2.04
C PHE A 90 9.03 -3.68 3.54
N LEU A 91 9.19 -2.57 4.25
CA LEU A 91 9.33 -2.54 5.72
C LEU A 91 8.07 -3.03 6.42
N LEU A 92 6.89 -2.64 5.95
CA LEU A 92 5.62 -3.17 6.47
C LEU A 92 5.58 -4.70 6.37
N THR A 93 6.02 -5.26 5.24
CA THR A 93 6.07 -6.71 5.02
C THR A 93 7.01 -7.40 5.99
N THR A 94 8.25 -6.91 6.09
CA THR A 94 9.28 -7.53 6.95
C THR A 94 8.95 -7.40 8.44
N ILE A 95 8.29 -6.32 8.88
CA ILE A 95 7.88 -6.12 10.28
C ILE A 95 6.66 -6.98 10.64
N LEU A 96 5.68 -7.12 9.73
CA LEU A 96 4.49 -7.93 9.99
C LEU A 96 4.79 -9.44 10.00
N SER A 97 5.73 -9.92 9.22
CA SER A 97 6.02 -11.35 9.08
C SER A 97 6.40 -12.03 10.39
N PRO A 98 7.36 -11.56 11.21
CA PRO A 98 7.66 -12.17 12.50
C PRO A 98 6.49 -12.08 13.49
N ILE A 99 5.71 -11.00 13.45
CA ILE A 99 4.49 -10.85 14.26
C ILE A 99 3.48 -11.95 13.91
N VAL A 100 3.28 -12.21 12.63
CA VAL A 100 2.39 -13.26 12.11
C VAL A 100 2.86 -14.65 12.52
N ILE A 101 4.16 -14.96 12.35
CA ILE A 101 4.72 -16.26 12.73
C ILE A 101 4.59 -16.48 14.25
N LEU A 102 4.90 -15.48 15.06
CA LEU A 102 4.78 -15.53 16.51
C LEU A 102 3.32 -15.68 16.97
N SER A 103 2.39 -15.00 16.29
CA SER A 103 0.95 -15.12 16.60
C SER A 103 0.43 -16.53 16.36
N ALA A 104 0.95 -17.23 15.34
CA ALA A 104 0.58 -18.59 14.99
C ALA A 104 1.14 -19.68 15.91
N TRP A 105 1.94 -19.34 16.91
CA TRP A 105 2.70 -20.32 17.72
C TRP A 105 1.85 -21.42 18.32
N LYS A 106 0.65 -21.10 18.81
CA LYS A 106 -0.31 -22.06 19.39
C LYS A 106 -1.36 -22.54 18.40
N PHE A 107 -1.51 -21.83 17.26
CA PHE A 107 -2.63 -22.02 16.35
C PHE A 107 -2.58 -23.34 15.58
N THR A 108 -1.39 -23.80 15.16
CA THR A 108 -1.30 -24.96 14.28
C THR A 108 -0.44 -26.08 14.87
N GLU A 109 -1.00 -27.29 14.86
CA GLU A 109 -0.32 -28.55 15.16
C GLU A 109 -0.27 -29.46 13.92
N LYS A 110 -1.07 -29.13 12.88
CA LYS A 110 -1.15 -29.88 11.64
C LYS A 110 -0.21 -29.32 10.59
N SER A 111 0.63 -30.17 10.01
CA SER A 111 1.52 -29.81 8.89
C SER A 111 2.34 -28.55 9.18
N VAL A 112 2.95 -28.49 10.37
CA VAL A 112 3.68 -27.29 10.86
C VAL A 112 4.84 -26.93 9.96
N LYS A 113 5.55 -27.93 9.42
CA LYS A 113 6.66 -27.75 8.51
C LYS A 113 6.22 -26.98 7.25
N GLU A 114 5.20 -27.49 6.58
CA GLU A 114 4.64 -26.91 5.36
C GLU A 114 4.05 -25.52 5.60
N PHE A 115 3.45 -25.32 6.78
CA PHE A 115 2.94 -24.02 7.21
C PHE A 115 4.04 -22.97 7.32
N CYS A 116 5.15 -23.30 8.00
CA CYS A 116 6.29 -22.40 8.15
C CYS A 116 6.95 -22.10 6.78
N ILE A 117 7.10 -23.11 5.92
CA ILE A 117 7.62 -22.94 4.55
C ILE A 117 6.70 -21.99 3.77
N ALA A 118 5.38 -22.20 3.82
CA ALA A 118 4.43 -21.38 3.08
C ALA A 118 4.51 -19.89 3.52
N LEU A 119 4.65 -19.60 4.82
CA LEU A 119 4.80 -18.24 5.32
C LEU A 119 6.08 -17.57 4.83
N LEU A 120 7.22 -18.27 4.89
CA LEU A 120 8.52 -17.71 4.48
C LEU A 120 8.63 -17.53 2.95
N VAL A 121 8.08 -18.46 2.17
CA VAL A 121 8.01 -18.33 0.70
C VAL A 121 7.08 -17.17 0.33
N LEU A 122 5.96 -17.00 1.03
CA LEU A 122 5.05 -15.87 0.81
C LEU A 122 5.74 -14.53 1.13
N GLU A 123 6.49 -14.45 2.23
CA GLU A 123 7.28 -13.26 2.58
C GLU A 123 8.26 -12.91 1.46
N THR A 124 9.08 -13.87 1.00
CA THR A 124 10.00 -13.66 -0.13
C THR A 124 9.28 -13.17 -1.39
N ALA A 125 8.16 -13.79 -1.75
CA ALA A 125 7.41 -13.43 -2.95
C ALA A 125 6.84 -12.00 -2.86
N MET A 126 6.33 -11.58 -1.68
CA MET A 126 5.89 -10.20 -1.46
C MET A 126 7.03 -9.20 -1.56
N LEU A 127 8.19 -9.48 -0.95
CA LEU A 127 9.37 -8.62 -1.01
C LEU A 127 9.91 -8.51 -2.45
N GLY A 128 9.99 -9.62 -3.16
CA GLY A 128 10.42 -9.64 -4.56
C GLY A 128 9.49 -8.84 -5.48
N THR A 129 8.17 -8.92 -5.26
CA THR A 129 7.18 -8.12 -6.01
C THR A 129 7.39 -6.62 -5.82
N LEU A 130 7.71 -6.18 -4.59
CA LEU A 130 7.95 -4.76 -4.28
C LEU A 130 9.28 -4.25 -4.83
N ALA A 131 10.29 -5.11 -4.89
CA ALA A 131 11.63 -4.75 -5.33
C ALA A 131 11.85 -4.84 -6.85
N ALA A 132 11.04 -5.62 -7.59
CA ALA A 132 11.26 -5.88 -9.01
C ALA A 132 11.16 -4.62 -9.88
N LEU A 133 12.13 -4.46 -10.78
CA LEU A 133 12.21 -3.43 -11.83
C LEU A 133 12.27 -4.04 -13.25
N ASP A 134 12.07 -5.34 -13.36
CA ASP A 134 11.85 -6.07 -14.61
C ASP A 134 10.43 -6.65 -14.57
N LEU A 135 9.66 -6.49 -15.64
CA LEU A 135 8.24 -6.88 -15.66
C LEU A 135 8.01 -8.40 -15.56
N VAL A 136 8.93 -9.22 -16.09
CA VAL A 136 8.83 -10.67 -15.94
C VAL A 136 9.23 -11.07 -14.53
N LEU A 137 10.27 -10.47 -13.97
CA LEU A 137 10.66 -10.70 -12.57
C LEU A 137 9.52 -10.32 -11.61
N PHE A 138 8.89 -9.17 -11.84
CA PHE A 138 7.68 -8.75 -11.13
C PHE A 138 6.58 -9.81 -11.23
N TYR A 139 6.27 -10.27 -12.45
CA TYR A 139 5.22 -11.25 -12.69
C TYR A 139 5.50 -12.58 -11.99
N VAL A 140 6.75 -13.07 -12.03
CA VAL A 140 7.15 -14.29 -11.33
C VAL A 140 6.90 -14.19 -9.83
N PHE A 141 7.31 -13.11 -9.16
CA PHE A 141 7.04 -12.92 -7.74
C PHE A 141 5.56 -12.70 -7.45
N TRP A 142 4.85 -11.99 -8.33
CA TRP A 142 3.40 -11.77 -8.24
C TRP A 142 2.60 -13.08 -8.25
N GLU A 143 2.94 -14.01 -9.13
CA GLU A 143 2.32 -15.34 -9.19
C GLU A 143 2.81 -16.25 -8.06
N ALA A 144 4.08 -16.17 -7.69
CA ALA A 144 4.65 -16.99 -6.62
C ALA A 144 3.93 -16.82 -5.29
N MET A 145 3.26 -15.67 -5.04
CA MET A 145 2.44 -15.45 -3.83
C MET A 145 1.16 -16.28 -3.81
N LEU A 146 0.61 -16.65 -4.98
CA LEU A 146 -0.69 -17.30 -5.05
C LEU A 146 -0.66 -18.70 -4.45
N ILE A 147 0.41 -19.45 -4.69
CA ILE A 147 0.53 -20.84 -4.24
C ILE A 147 0.56 -20.93 -2.70
N PRO A 148 1.47 -20.21 -1.99
CA PRO A 148 1.48 -20.25 -0.53
C PRO A 148 0.16 -19.78 0.08
N MET A 149 -0.45 -18.70 -0.45
CA MET A 149 -1.71 -18.20 0.08
C MET A 149 -2.87 -19.17 -0.19
N TYR A 150 -2.92 -19.79 -1.38
CA TYR A 150 -3.88 -20.86 -1.68
C TYR A 150 -3.78 -22.01 -0.69
N LEU A 151 -2.54 -22.44 -0.37
CA LEU A 151 -2.29 -23.49 0.62
C LEU A 151 -2.70 -23.04 2.02
N LEU A 152 -2.34 -21.81 2.43
CA LEU A 152 -2.71 -21.28 3.75
C LEU A 152 -4.23 -21.27 3.94
N VAL A 153 -4.99 -20.86 2.93
CA VAL A 153 -6.46 -20.86 2.99
C VAL A 153 -7.01 -22.29 2.89
N GLY A 154 -6.52 -23.10 1.94
CA GLY A 154 -7.09 -24.39 1.59
C GLY A 154 -6.77 -25.52 2.58
N VAL A 155 -5.60 -25.48 3.24
CA VAL A 155 -5.16 -26.53 4.18
C VAL A 155 -5.53 -26.19 5.61
N TRP A 156 -5.26 -24.94 6.05
CA TRP A 156 -5.45 -24.49 7.45
C TRP A 156 -6.69 -23.61 7.66
N GLY A 157 -7.51 -23.44 6.64
CA GLY A 157 -8.76 -22.68 6.71
C GLY A 157 -9.89 -23.42 7.39
N SER A 158 -11.03 -22.72 7.56
CA SER A 158 -12.25 -23.19 8.22
C SER A 158 -13.10 -24.12 7.31
N GLU A 159 -14.40 -24.19 7.54
CA GLU A 159 -15.29 -25.18 6.89
C GLU A 159 -15.35 -25.09 5.37
N LYS A 160 -15.47 -23.87 4.81
CA LYS A 160 -15.58 -23.64 3.35
C LYS A 160 -14.25 -23.31 2.68
N ARG A 161 -13.12 -23.71 3.30
CA ARG A 161 -11.75 -23.37 2.89
C ARG A 161 -11.44 -23.67 1.42
N ILE A 162 -11.90 -24.82 0.90
CA ILE A 162 -11.61 -25.21 -0.49
C ILE A 162 -12.31 -24.27 -1.47
N TYR A 163 -13.59 -23.97 -1.23
CA TYR A 163 -14.33 -23.00 -2.04
C TYR A 163 -13.65 -21.62 -2.04
N ALA A 164 -13.28 -21.13 -0.87
CA ALA A 164 -12.63 -19.84 -0.71
C ALA A 164 -11.25 -19.79 -1.39
N ALA A 165 -10.45 -20.86 -1.22
CA ALA A 165 -9.13 -20.95 -1.84
C ALA A 165 -9.22 -20.99 -3.37
N VAL A 166 -10.11 -21.81 -3.93
CA VAL A 166 -10.32 -21.91 -5.38
C VAL A 166 -10.85 -20.59 -5.94
N LYS A 167 -11.83 -19.96 -5.27
CA LYS A 167 -12.36 -18.65 -5.67
C LYS A 167 -11.28 -17.58 -5.69
N PHE A 168 -10.48 -17.49 -4.63
CA PHE A 168 -9.35 -16.56 -4.55
C PHE A 168 -8.36 -16.79 -5.70
N PHE A 169 -7.95 -18.05 -5.90
CA PHE A 169 -6.99 -18.39 -6.96
C PHE A 169 -7.52 -18.04 -8.35
N LEU A 170 -8.74 -18.45 -8.69
CA LEU A 170 -9.30 -18.21 -10.02
C LEU A 170 -9.47 -16.71 -10.30
N PHE A 171 -9.98 -15.93 -9.33
CA PHE A 171 -10.11 -14.48 -9.51
C PHE A 171 -8.76 -13.82 -9.82
N THR A 172 -7.76 -14.11 -9.01
CA THR A 172 -6.44 -13.47 -9.13
C THR A 172 -5.70 -13.95 -10.37
N PHE A 173 -5.74 -15.24 -10.69
CA PHE A 173 -5.06 -15.82 -11.84
C PHE A 173 -5.62 -15.32 -13.18
N VAL A 174 -6.96 -15.25 -13.33
CA VAL A 174 -7.56 -14.77 -14.58
C VAL A 174 -7.16 -13.32 -14.88
N GLY A 175 -7.12 -12.47 -13.85
CA GLY A 175 -6.63 -11.10 -14.02
C GLY A 175 -5.16 -11.03 -14.43
N SER A 176 -4.31 -11.82 -13.80
CA SER A 176 -2.86 -11.78 -14.03
C SER A 176 -2.44 -12.35 -15.39
N VAL A 177 -3.16 -13.31 -15.97
CA VAL A 177 -2.90 -13.81 -17.31
C VAL A 177 -3.05 -12.70 -18.37
N LEU A 178 -4.06 -11.83 -18.24
CA LEU A 178 -4.22 -10.69 -19.15
C LEU A 178 -3.06 -9.70 -19.00
N MET A 179 -2.59 -9.46 -17.78
CA MET A 179 -1.40 -8.64 -17.54
C MET A 179 -0.15 -9.27 -18.19
N LEU A 180 0.02 -10.59 -18.12
CA LEU A 180 1.12 -11.27 -18.78
C LEU A 180 1.12 -11.07 -20.28
N LEU A 181 -0.04 -11.17 -20.94
CA LEU A 181 -0.16 -10.91 -22.37
C LEU A 181 0.24 -9.47 -22.70
N ALA A 182 -0.15 -8.51 -21.87
CA ALA A 182 0.27 -7.11 -22.04
C ALA A 182 1.78 -6.93 -21.83
N ILE A 183 2.41 -7.65 -20.89
CA ILE A 183 3.86 -7.65 -20.68
C ILE A 183 4.59 -8.17 -21.93
N PHE A 184 4.12 -9.26 -22.55
CA PHE A 184 4.69 -9.75 -23.79
C PHE A 184 4.49 -8.79 -24.97
N TYR A 185 3.36 -8.10 -25.04
CA TYR A 185 3.16 -7.05 -26.04
C TYR A 185 4.18 -5.92 -25.86
N LEU A 186 4.39 -5.42 -24.64
CA LEU A 186 5.41 -4.41 -24.34
C LEU A 186 6.80 -4.86 -24.77
N TRP A 187 7.15 -6.12 -24.52
CA TRP A 187 8.42 -6.69 -24.95
C TRP A 187 8.58 -6.74 -26.48
N THR A 188 7.53 -7.11 -27.22
CA THR A 188 7.61 -7.10 -28.69
C THR A 188 7.80 -5.70 -29.24
N GLU A 189 7.10 -4.73 -28.69
CA GLU A 189 7.17 -3.31 -29.13
C GLU A 189 8.49 -2.64 -28.75
N SER A 190 9.12 -3.02 -27.63
CA SER A 190 10.42 -2.47 -27.23
C SER A 190 11.54 -2.71 -28.22
N GLY A 191 11.41 -3.75 -29.08
CA GLY A 191 12.36 -4.09 -30.15
C GLY A 191 12.11 -3.38 -31.48
N THR A 192 11.07 -2.54 -31.57
CA THR A 192 10.76 -1.82 -32.82
C THR A 192 11.83 -0.76 -33.13
N GLY A 193 12.15 -0.59 -34.40
CA GLY A 193 13.21 0.36 -34.85
C GLY A 193 14.64 -0.15 -34.68
N GLY A 194 14.83 -1.47 -34.43
CA GLY A 194 16.17 -2.08 -34.29
C GLY A 194 16.76 -2.01 -32.88
N ALA A 195 16.00 -1.58 -31.89
CA ALA A 195 16.40 -1.65 -30.48
C ALA A 195 16.40 -3.09 -29.96
N ALA A 196 17.20 -3.39 -28.95
CA ALA A 196 17.13 -4.68 -28.24
C ALA A 196 15.79 -4.77 -27.47
N ARG A 197 15.12 -5.93 -27.58
CA ARG A 197 13.91 -6.19 -26.80
C ARG A 197 14.25 -6.26 -25.32
N THR A 198 13.35 -5.75 -24.48
CA THR A 198 13.57 -5.70 -23.03
C THR A 198 12.27 -5.80 -22.23
N PHE A 199 12.36 -6.41 -21.03
CA PHE A 199 11.32 -6.36 -19.99
C PHE A 199 11.65 -5.34 -18.90
N ASP A 200 12.79 -4.66 -19.01
CA ASP A 200 13.25 -3.69 -18.03
C ASP A 200 12.30 -2.50 -17.92
N TYR A 201 11.69 -2.33 -16.76
CA TYR A 201 10.69 -1.31 -16.49
C TYR A 201 11.22 0.11 -16.72
N VAL A 202 12.45 0.38 -16.24
CA VAL A 202 13.07 1.71 -16.36
C VAL A 202 13.29 2.07 -17.83
N THR A 203 13.74 1.12 -18.62
CA THR A 203 13.93 1.28 -20.07
C THR A 203 12.58 1.45 -20.79
N LEU A 204 11.59 0.63 -20.46
CA LEU A 204 10.24 0.74 -21.05
C LEU A 204 9.58 2.08 -20.75
N MET A 205 9.76 2.60 -19.52
CA MET A 205 9.28 3.93 -19.15
C MET A 205 9.84 5.05 -20.04
N GLN A 206 11.04 4.90 -20.57
CA GLN A 206 11.70 5.90 -21.42
C GLN A 206 11.38 5.73 -22.91
N GLN A 207 11.17 4.49 -23.35
CA GLN A 207 11.03 4.14 -24.79
C GLN A 207 9.58 4.03 -25.26
N ALA A 208 8.64 3.65 -24.37
CA ALA A 208 7.28 3.31 -24.74
C ALA A 208 6.49 4.55 -25.20
N GLN A 209 6.28 4.65 -26.52
CA GLN A 209 5.38 5.62 -27.12
C GLN A 209 4.26 4.85 -27.84
N PHE A 210 3.13 4.70 -27.16
CA PHE A 210 1.97 4.00 -27.72
C PHE A 210 0.88 5.00 -28.11
N SER A 211 0.10 4.67 -29.15
CA SER A 211 -1.11 5.41 -29.45
C SER A 211 -2.09 5.36 -28.26
N PRO A 212 -2.95 6.36 -28.08
CA PRO A 212 -3.92 6.38 -26.96
C PRO A 212 -4.77 5.11 -26.88
N GLN A 213 -5.12 4.54 -28.03
CA GLN A 213 -5.92 3.32 -28.10
C GLN A 213 -5.14 2.10 -27.58
N VAL A 214 -3.88 1.93 -27.96
CA VAL A 214 -3.02 0.84 -27.47
C VAL A 214 -2.78 1.01 -25.96
N GLN A 215 -2.47 2.24 -25.51
CA GLN A 215 -2.35 2.51 -24.08
C GLN A 215 -3.61 2.09 -23.30
N SER A 216 -4.80 2.36 -23.83
CA SER A 216 -6.07 2.01 -23.16
C SER A 216 -6.23 0.50 -22.98
N TRP A 217 -5.89 -0.32 -23.99
CA TRP A 217 -5.98 -1.78 -23.86
C TRP A 217 -4.94 -2.37 -22.90
N LEU A 218 -3.69 -1.88 -22.99
CA LEU A 218 -2.62 -2.33 -22.07
C LEU A 218 -2.91 -1.88 -20.63
N PHE A 219 -3.36 -0.64 -20.46
CA PHE A 219 -3.79 -0.14 -19.15
C PHE A 219 -4.91 -1.00 -18.57
N LEU A 220 -5.93 -1.33 -19.38
CA LEU A 220 -7.05 -2.16 -18.92
C LEU A 220 -6.58 -3.54 -18.46
N ALA A 221 -5.64 -4.18 -19.17
CA ALA A 221 -5.09 -5.48 -18.81
C ALA A 221 -4.34 -5.44 -17.45
N PHE A 222 -3.47 -4.46 -17.25
CA PHE A 222 -2.79 -4.24 -15.97
C PHE A 222 -3.77 -3.83 -14.86
N ALA A 223 -4.65 -2.87 -15.15
CA ALA A 223 -5.62 -2.35 -14.19
C ALA A 223 -6.60 -3.43 -13.71
N LEU A 224 -7.02 -4.36 -14.57
CA LEU A 224 -7.89 -5.46 -14.18
C LEU A 224 -7.20 -6.41 -13.18
N ALA A 225 -5.94 -6.80 -13.45
CA ALA A 225 -5.15 -7.62 -12.53
C ALA A 225 -5.03 -6.96 -11.15
N PHE A 226 -4.69 -5.68 -11.15
CA PHE A 226 -4.52 -4.91 -9.92
C PHE A 226 -5.84 -4.61 -9.22
N ALA A 227 -6.92 -4.29 -9.94
CA ALA A 227 -8.25 -4.04 -9.38
C ALA A 227 -8.87 -5.29 -8.72
N ILE A 228 -8.59 -6.47 -9.26
CA ILE A 228 -8.97 -7.74 -8.61
C ILE A 228 -8.21 -7.89 -7.28
N LYS A 229 -6.91 -7.61 -7.27
CA LYS A 229 -6.07 -7.75 -6.07
C LYS A 229 -6.41 -6.71 -5.00
N VAL A 230 -6.70 -5.45 -5.38
CA VAL A 230 -7.13 -4.34 -4.48
C VAL A 230 -8.49 -4.59 -3.83
N PRO A 231 -9.28 -5.45 -4.24
CA PRO A 231 -10.69 -5.75 -4.40
C PRO A 231 -11.57 -4.52 -4.70
N VAL A 232 -11.34 -3.91 -5.84
CA VAL A 232 -12.20 -2.82 -6.34
C VAL A 232 -13.60 -3.35 -6.69
N PHE A 233 -14.66 -2.61 -6.33
CA PHE A 233 -16.02 -2.97 -6.75
C PHE A 233 -16.14 -3.00 -8.29
N PRO A 234 -16.76 -4.02 -8.91
CA PRO A 234 -17.44 -5.19 -8.33
C PRO A 234 -16.54 -6.43 -8.14
N LEU A 235 -15.23 -6.33 -8.39
CA LEU A 235 -14.27 -7.44 -8.40
C LEU A 235 -13.86 -7.94 -7.00
N HIS A 236 -14.50 -7.45 -5.94
CA HIS A 236 -14.14 -7.67 -4.52
C HIS A 236 -14.68 -8.96 -3.90
N THR A 237 -15.58 -9.68 -4.57
CA THR A 237 -16.40 -10.74 -3.94
C THR A 237 -15.62 -11.96 -3.43
N TRP A 238 -14.38 -12.14 -3.89
CA TRP A 238 -13.48 -13.19 -3.40
C TRP A 238 -12.91 -12.87 -2.01
N LEU A 239 -12.75 -11.57 -1.69
CA LEU A 239 -12.04 -11.13 -0.49
C LEU A 239 -12.74 -11.53 0.82
N PRO A 240 -14.06 -11.25 1.03
CA PRO A 240 -14.75 -11.65 2.25
C PRO A 240 -14.73 -13.16 2.47
N ASP A 241 -14.84 -13.96 1.40
CA ASP A 241 -14.81 -15.41 1.52
C ASP A 241 -13.41 -15.91 1.87
N ALA A 242 -12.36 -15.39 1.20
CA ALA A 242 -10.98 -15.73 1.50
C ALA A 242 -10.60 -15.37 2.94
N HIS A 243 -10.92 -14.16 3.41
CA HIS A 243 -10.63 -13.74 4.79
C HIS A 243 -11.39 -14.55 5.82
N THR A 244 -12.68 -14.80 5.59
CA THR A 244 -13.53 -15.53 6.55
C THR A 244 -12.99 -16.94 6.77
N GLU A 245 -12.56 -17.60 5.70
CA GLU A 245 -12.10 -18.99 5.79
C GLU A 245 -10.61 -19.12 6.12
N ALA A 246 -9.75 -18.18 5.73
CA ALA A 246 -8.31 -18.22 6.04
C ALA A 246 -8.03 -18.32 7.55
N PRO A 247 -6.93 -18.93 7.99
CA PRO A 247 -6.46 -18.76 9.35
C PRO A 247 -6.19 -17.28 9.67
N ALA A 248 -6.20 -16.88 10.95
CA ALA A 248 -5.99 -15.48 11.35
C ALA A 248 -4.70 -14.90 10.74
N VAL A 249 -3.62 -15.66 10.78
CA VAL A 249 -2.31 -15.29 10.20
C VAL A 249 -2.36 -15.07 8.69
N GLY A 250 -3.10 -15.91 7.95
CA GLY A 250 -3.34 -15.72 6.52
C GLY A 250 -4.11 -14.43 6.24
N SER A 251 -5.10 -14.11 7.09
CA SER A 251 -5.85 -12.86 6.98
C SER A 251 -4.99 -11.63 7.26
N VAL A 252 -4.06 -11.70 8.23
CA VAL A 252 -3.12 -10.60 8.51
C VAL A 252 -2.22 -10.31 7.31
N LEU A 253 -1.60 -11.33 6.69
CA LEU A 253 -0.74 -11.13 5.51
C LEU A 253 -1.53 -10.70 4.28
N LEU A 254 -2.72 -11.28 4.07
CA LEU A 254 -3.58 -10.91 2.96
C LEU A 254 -4.02 -9.44 3.08
N ALA A 255 -4.60 -9.03 4.22
CA ALA A 255 -5.03 -7.66 4.45
C ALA A 255 -3.84 -6.70 4.67
N GLY A 256 -2.81 -7.13 5.40
CA GLY A 256 -1.66 -6.30 5.75
C GLY A 256 -0.81 -5.90 4.56
N VAL A 257 -0.54 -6.84 3.65
CA VAL A 257 0.43 -6.65 2.55
C VAL A 257 -0.18 -6.94 1.18
N MET A 258 -0.75 -8.12 0.94
CA MET A 258 -1.08 -8.58 -0.41
C MET A 258 -2.06 -7.67 -1.16
N LEU A 259 -3.04 -7.07 -0.47
CA LEU A 259 -3.97 -6.11 -1.08
C LEU A 259 -3.25 -4.85 -1.58
N LYS A 260 -2.20 -4.41 -0.84
CA LYS A 260 -1.41 -3.22 -1.20
C LYS A 260 -0.53 -3.43 -2.41
N LEU A 261 -0.18 -4.66 -2.72
CA LEU A 261 0.54 -4.96 -3.98
C LEU A 261 -0.30 -4.63 -5.21
N GLY A 262 -1.64 -4.70 -5.11
CA GLY A 262 -2.52 -4.24 -6.17
C GLY A 262 -2.49 -2.71 -6.33
N THR A 263 -2.61 -1.95 -5.25
CA THR A 263 -2.49 -0.48 -5.28
C THR A 263 -1.08 -0.03 -5.66
N PHE A 264 -0.05 -0.75 -5.20
CA PHE A 264 1.34 -0.58 -5.64
C PHE A 264 1.47 -0.81 -7.15
N GLY A 265 0.82 -1.83 -7.70
CA GLY A 265 0.79 -2.08 -9.15
C GLY A 265 0.20 -0.92 -9.95
N PHE A 266 -0.83 -0.26 -9.44
CA PHE A 266 -1.37 0.96 -10.06
C PHE A 266 -0.36 2.09 -10.08
N ILE A 267 0.25 2.44 -8.94
CA ILE A 267 1.19 3.56 -8.83
C ILE A 267 2.53 3.26 -9.49
N ARG A 268 2.98 1.99 -9.49
CA ARG A 268 4.27 1.59 -10.03
C ARG A 268 4.23 1.31 -11.53
N TYR A 269 3.22 0.57 -12.01
CA TYR A 269 3.23 0.02 -13.37
C TYR A 269 2.09 0.59 -14.22
N ALA A 270 0.81 0.37 -13.85
CA ALA A 270 -0.29 0.68 -14.74
C ALA A 270 -0.37 2.16 -15.13
N MET A 271 -0.35 3.06 -14.15
CA MET A 271 -0.53 4.49 -14.42
C MET A 271 0.71 5.14 -15.04
N PRO A 272 1.95 4.87 -14.62
CA PRO A 272 3.14 5.47 -15.22
C PRO A 272 3.49 4.95 -16.62
N LEU A 273 3.23 3.66 -16.92
CA LEU A 273 3.47 3.10 -18.26
C LEU A 273 2.47 3.61 -19.29
N PHE A 274 1.23 3.89 -18.88
CA PHE A 274 0.13 4.28 -19.75
C PHE A 274 -0.53 5.59 -19.28
N PRO A 275 0.20 6.71 -19.24
CA PRO A 275 -0.24 7.94 -18.59
C PRO A 275 -1.49 8.57 -19.22
N GLN A 276 -1.67 8.47 -20.53
CA GLN A 276 -2.86 9.01 -21.19
C GLN A 276 -4.12 8.21 -20.83
N ALA A 277 -4.00 6.87 -20.84
CA ALA A 277 -5.09 6.00 -20.43
C ALA A 277 -5.41 6.16 -18.94
N ALA A 278 -4.38 6.30 -18.09
CA ALA A 278 -4.54 6.55 -16.66
C ALA A 278 -5.28 7.86 -16.39
N LEU A 279 -4.90 8.95 -17.06
CA LEU A 279 -5.56 10.25 -16.94
C LEU A 279 -7.03 10.18 -17.38
N ALA A 280 -7.32 9.52 -18.51
CA ALA A 280 -8.68 9.32 -18.98
C ALA A 280 -9.53 8.43 -18.05
N ALA A 281 -8.92 7.42 -17.42
CA ALA A 281 -9.59 6.50 -16.49
C ALA A 281 -9.73 7.06 -15.08
N ALA A 282 -9.00 8.12 -14.69
CA ALA A 282 -8.97 8.63 -13.33
C ALA A 282 -10.35 8.94 -12.72
N PRO A 283 -11.30 9.60 -13.43
CA PRO A 283 -12.66 9.80 -12.87
C PRO A 283 -13.39 8.49 -12.60
N THR A 284 -13.23 7.49 -13.46
CA THR A 284 -13.84 6.16 -13.29
C THR A 284 -13.23 5.42 -12.10
N ILE A 285 -11.90 5.46 -11.95
CA ILE A 285 -11.21 4.85 -10.81
C ILE A 285 -11.66 5.50 -9.50
N ALA A 286 -11.75 6.85 -9.45
CA ALA A 286 -12.25 7.57 -8.30
C ALA A 286 -13.71 7.18 -7.96
N ALA A 287 -14.59 7.13 -8.96
CA ALA A 287 -15.98 6.72 -8.78
C ALA A 287 -16.09 5.29 -8.23
N LEU A 288 -15.34 4.34 -8.77
CA LEU A 288 -15.29 2.95 -8.27
C LEU A 288 -14.72 2.88 -6.85
N GLY A 289 -13.72 3.70 -6.54
CA GLY A 289 -13.19 3.85 -5.18
C GLY A 289 -14.29 4.30 -4.20
N ILE A 290 -15.07 5.31 -4.56
CA ILE A 290 -16.18 5.83 -3.75
C ILE A 290 -17.31 4.80 -3.59
N VAL A 291 -17.65 4.08 -4.65
CA VAL A 291 -18.60 2.96 -4.54
C VAL A 291 -18.06 1.94 -3.53
N GLY A 292 -16.75 1.63 -3.58
CA GLY A 292 -16.09 0.76 -2.60
C GLY A 292 -16.22 1.28 -1.17
N ILE A 293 -16.01 2.59 -0.94
CA ILE A 293 -16.14 3.23 0.38
C ILE A 293 -17.55 3.05 0.94
N VAL A 294 -18.56 3.49 0.19
CA VAL A 294 -19.97 3.48 0.65
C VAL A 294 -20.50 2.06 0.75
N TYR A 295 -20.37 1.28 -0.32
CA TYR A 295 -20.86 -0.10 -0.38
C TYR A 295 -20.15 -0.99 0.66
N GLY A 296 -18.80 -0.91 0.75
CA GLY A 296 -18.04 -1.69 1.71
C GLY A 296 -18.47 -1.40 3.15
N SER A 297 -18.67 -0.12 3.50
CA SER A 297 -19.14 0.30 4.83
C SER A 297 -20.57 -0.20 5.13
N LEU A 298 -21.49 -0.10 4.17
CA LEU A 298 -22.85 -0.64 4.32
C LEU A 298 -22.85 -2.16 4.49
N MET A 299 -21.98 -2.86 3.74
CA MET A 299 -21.82 -4.31 3.88
C MET A 299 -21.25 -4.70 5.24
N CYS A 300 -20.35 -3.89 5.85
CA CYS A 300 -19.88 -4.12 7.23
C CYS A 300 -21.04 -4.14 8.21
N MET A 301 -21.96 -3.17 8.13
CA MET A 301 -23.11 -3.09 9.05
C MET A 301 -24.07 -4.29 8.92
N ALA A 302 -24.12 -4.94 7.76
CA ALA A 302 -24.97 -6.10 7.51
C ALA A 302 -24.36 -7.44 7.97
N GLN A 303 -23.07 -7.46 8.39
CA GLN A 303 -22.40 -8.70 8.77
C GLN A 303 -22.72 -9.11 10.22
N LYS A 304 -22.82 -10.43 10.41
CA LYS A 304 -22.92 -11.06 11.73
C LYS A 304 -21.61 -11.71 12.17
N ASP A 305 -20.72 -12.02 11.24
CA ASP A 305 -19.38 -12.58 11.48
C ASP A 305 -18.36 -11.46 11.61
N LEU A 306 -17.63 -11.40 12.74
CA LEU A 306 -16.60 -10.41 13.05
C LEU A 306 -15.52 -10.33 11.97
N LYS A 307 -15.04 -11.49 11.52
CA LYS A 307 -13.95 -11.57 10.57
C LYS A 307 -14.38 -11.11 9.18
N ARG A 308 -15.63 -11.43 8.80
CA ARG A 308 -16.24 -10.97 7.54
C ARG A 308 -16.51 -9.47 7.56
N MET A 309 -16.89 -8.90 8.71
CA MET A 309 -17.04 -7.45 8.88
C MET A 309 -15.72 -6.72 8.61
N ILE A 310 -14.61 -7.17 9.22
CA ILE A 310 -13.29 -6.57 8.97
C ILE A 310 -12.82 -6.78 7.52
N ALA A 311 -13.19 -7.90 6.89
CA ALA A 311 -12.89 -8.10 5.47
C ALA A 311 -13.57 -7.05 4.57
N TYR A 312 -14.85 -6.72 4.83
CA TYR A 312 -15.55 -5.65 4.09
C TYR A 312 -15.02 -4.25 4.41
N SER A 313 -14.54 -4.00 5.64
CA SER A 313 -13.89 -2.72 5.95
C SER A 313 -12.65 -2.48 5.09
N SER A 314 -11.93 -3.54 4.71
CA SER A 314 -10.81 -3.43 3.77
C SER A 314 -11.24 -2.94 2.39
N VAL A 315 -12.43 -3.33 1.90
CA VAL A 315 -12.99 -2.81 0.63
C VAL A 315 -13.22 -1.30 0.74
N ALA A 316 -13.72 -0.82 1.88
CA ALA A 316 -13.94 0.61 2.11
C ALA A 316 -12.62 1.39 2.20
N HIS A 317 -11.67 0.94 3.02
CA HIS A 317 -10.37 1.63 3.17
C HIS A 317 -9.53 1.65 1.90
N LEU A 318 -9.54 0.56 1.11
CA LEU A 318 -8.86 0.54 -0.18
C LEU A 318 -9.62 1.34 -1.24
N GLY A 319 -10.92 1.53 -1.07
CA GLY A 319 -11.69 2.53 -1.82
C GLY A 319 -11.13 3.95 -1.64
N PHE A 320 -10.78 4.34 -0.39
CA PHE A 320 -10.07 5.61 -0.14
C PHE A 320 -8.73 5.66 -0.88
N VAL A 321 -7.93 4.60 -0.80
CA VAL A 321 -6.63 4.54 -1.50
C VAL A 321 -6.81 4.74 -3.01
N MET A 322 -7.75 4.02 -3.64
CA MET A 322 -8.02 4.16 -5.08
C MET A 322 -8.50 5.56 -5.45
N THR A 323 -9.35 6.17 -4.62
CA THR A 323 -9.81 7.57 -4.81
C THR A 323 -8.61 8.53 -4.74
N GLY A 324 -7.71 8.34 -3.76
CA GLY A 324 -6.51 9.15 -3.59
C GLY A 324 -5.52 9.04 -4.77
N LEU A 325 -5.29 7.82 -5.29
CA LEU A 325 -4.43 7.63 -6.47
C LEU A 325 -5.03 8.31 -7.71
N ALA A 326 -6.36 8.21 -7.87
CA ALA A 326 -7.06 8.81 -9.00
C ALA A 326 -7.14 10.34 -8.95
N ALA A 327 -6.96 10.96 -7.78
CA ALA A 327 -6.98 12.42 -7.63
C ALA A 327 -5.79 13.12 -8.32
N LEU A 328 -4.70 12.41 -8.61
CA LEU A 328 -3.55 12.84 -9.39
C LEU A 328 -2.91 14.16 -8.90
N ASN A 329 -2.85 14.34 -7.59
CA ASN A 329 -2.06 15.39 -6.94
C ASN A 329 -1.23 14.84 -5.78
N ALA A 330 -0.21 15.58 -5.36
CA ALA A 330 0.78 15.09 -4.40
C ALA A 330 0.16 14.78 -3.04
N GLU A 331 -0.80 15.58 -2.57
CA GLU A 331 -1.45 15.40 -1.28
C GLU A 331 -2.24 14.10 -1.23
N ALA A 332 -3.11 13.87 -2.21
CA ALA A 332 -3.96 12.68 -2.24
C ALA A 332 -3.16 11.40 -2.46
N VAL A 333 -2.15 11.44 -3.34
CA VAL A 333 -1.31 10.26 -3.63
C VAL A 333 -0.42 9.93 -2.44
N SER A 334 0.18 10.92 -1.76
CA SER A 334 0.93 10.69 -0.51
C SER A 334 0.02 10.12 0.59
N GLY A 335 -1.20 10.67 0.71
CA GLY A 335 -2.23 10.13 1.60
C GLY A 335 -2.59 8.69 1.27
N ALA A 336 -2.73 8.34 -0.02
CA ALA A 336 -3.03 6.98 -0.47
C ALA A 336 -1.90 6.00 -0.11
N VAL A 337 -0.64 6.38 -0.34
CA VAL A 337 0.52 5.55 0.05
C VAL A 337 0.57 5.36 1.56
N LEU A 338 0.38 6.44 2.33
CA LEU A 338 0.36 6.33 3.79
C LEU A 338 -0.82 5.46 4.28
N GLN A 339 -2.00 5.58 3.65
CA GLN A 339 -3.16 4.75 3.99
C GLN A 339 -2.95 3.27 3.66
N MET A 340 -2.15 2.92 2.65
CA MET A 340 -1.73 1.54 2.44
C MET A 340 -0.99 0.98 3.66
N VAL A 341 -0.04 1.73 4.22
CA VAL A 341 0.70 1.34 5.43
C VAL A 341 -0.24 1.29 6.64
N ASN A 342 -1.03 2.33 6.86
CA ASN A 342 -1.96 2.46 7.98
C ASN A 342 -2.97 1.31 8.04
N HIS A 343 -3.60 0.99 6.91
CA HIS A 343 -4.51 -0.14 6.80
C HIS A 343 -3.79 -1.47 7.08
N GLY A 344 -2.52 -1.62 6.67
CA GLY A 344 -1.72 -2.80 6.99
C GLY A 344 -1.56 -3.02 8.48
N ILE A 345 -1.25 -1.96 9.22
CA ILE A 345 -1.05 -1.97 10.66
C ILE A 345 -2.39 -2.18 11.39
N SER A 346 -3.38 -1.33 11.10
CA SER A 346 -4.66 -1.31 11.84
C SER A 346 -5.50 -2.55 11.56
N THR A 347 -5.68 -2.93 10.29
CA THR A 347 -6.47 -4.12 9.93
C THR A 347 -5.73 -5.41 10.25
N GLY A 348 -4.39 -5.44 10.12
CA GLY A 348 -3.57 -6.53 10.61
C GLY A 348 -3.77 -6.76 12.12
N GLY A 349 -3.75 -5.67 12.91
CA GLY A 349 -4.04 -5.70 14.34
C GLY A 349 -5.47 -6.18 14.66
N LEU A 350 -6.48 -5.73 13.90
CA LEU A 350 -7.86 -6.22 14.07
C LEU A 350 -7.98 -7.73 13.81
N PHE A 351 -7.33 -8.25 12.76
CA PHE A 351 -7.35 -9.70 12.50
C PHE A 351 -6.61 -10.50 13.57
N LEU A 352 -5.55 -9.95 14.19
CA LEU A 352 -4.89 -10.59 15.33
C LEU A 352 -5.82 -10.62 16.54
N VAL A 353 -6.45 -9.51 16.90
CA VAL A 353 -7.40 -9.43 18.03
C VAL A 353 -8.55 -10.42 17.84
N ILE A 354 -9.16 -10.45 16.63
CA ILE A 354 -10.24 -11.41 16.34
C ILE A 354 -9.72 -12.85 16.35
N GLY A 355 -8.48 -13.07 15.89
CA GLY A 355 -7.82 -14.37 15.97
C GLY A 355 -7.69 -14.85 17.43
N TYR A 356 -7.23 -14.00 18.32
CA TYR A 356 -7.09 -14.31 19.75
C TYR A 356 -8.44 -14.50 20.46
N LEU A 357 -9.46 -13.74 20.09
CA LEU A 357 -10.82 -13.99 20.54
C LEU A 357 -11.32 -15.35 20.07
N TYR A 358 -11.09 -15.69 18.80
CA TYR A 358 -11.50 -16.97 18.22
C TYR A 358 -10.77 -18.17 18.86
N GLU A 359 -9.46 -18.04 19.15
CA GLU A 359 -8.70 -19.08 19.88
C GLU A 359 -9.32 -19.43 21.24
N ARG A 360 -9.97 -18.45 21.90
CA ARG A 360 -10.59 -18.60 23.23
C ARG A 360 -12.05 -19.05 23.16
N THR A 361 -12.80 -18.56 22.17
CA THR A 361 -14.28 -18.69 22.14
C THR A 361 -14.78 -19.65 21.07
N HIS A 362 -13.93 -20.02 20.12
CA HIS A 362 -14.25 -20.86 18.95
C HIS A 362 -15.47 -20.40 18.14
N THR A 363 -15.83 -19.12 18.24
CA THR A 363 -16.92 -18.50 17.48
C THR A 363 -16.50 -17.16 16.89
N ARG A 364 -17.16 -16.72 15.82
CA ARG A 364 -16.99 -15.41 15.20
C ARG A 364 -18.30 -14.64 15.14
N ASP A 365 -19.40 -15.24 15.57
CA ASP A 365 -20.72 -14.63 15.53
C ASP A 365 -20.83 -13.55 16.62
N LEU A 366 -21.14 -12.32 16.20
CA LEU A 366 -21.36 -11.15 17.06
C LEU A 366 -22.39 -11.40 18.17
N ALA A 367 -23.40 -12.25 17.92
CA ALA A 367 -24.43 -12.55 18.89
C ALA A 367 -23.90 -13.33 20.11
N ASN A 368 -22.77 -14.02 19.98
CA ASN A 368 -22.15 -14.81 21.03
C ASN A 368 -21.22 -13.99 21.94
N TYR A 369 -21.08 -12.70 21.69
CA TYR A 369 -20.22 -11.80 22.46
C TYR A 369 -21.05 -10.78 23.23
N GLY A 370 -20.44 -10.28 24.32
CA GLY A 370 -20.98 -9.21 25.17
C GLY A 370 -20.22 -9.16 26.49
N GLY A 371 -20.01 -7.95 27.04
CA GLY A 371 -19.45 -7.73 28.36
C GLY A 371 -17.98 -8.12 28.54
N LEU A 372 -17.23 -8.40 27.46
CA LEU A 372 -15.87 -8.93 27.55
C LEU A 372 -14.86 -7.95 28.16
N ALA A 373 -15.11 -6.64 28.14
CA ALA A 373 -14.21 -5.65 28.73
C ALA A 373 -13.97 -5.85 30.25
N LYS A 374 -14.91 -6.51 30.94
CA LYS A 374 -14.78 -6.83 32.38
C LYS A 374 -13.93 -8.08 32.62
N VAL A 375 -13.83 -8.96 31.65
CA VAL A 375 -13.16 -10.26 31.76
C VAL A 375 -11.74 -10.18 31.20
N VAL A 376 -11.57 -9.53 30.03
CA VAL A 376 -10.30 -9.40 29.33
C VAL A 376 -9.97 -7.91 29.07
N PRO A 377 -9.69 -7.11 30.12
CA PRO A 377 -9.52 -5.65 30.01
C PRO A 377 -8.31 -5.25 29.17
N GLY A 378 -7.23 -6.03 29.18
CA GLY A 378 -6.05 -5.78 28.33
C GLY A 378 -6.38 -5.91 26.86
N LEU A 379 -7.06 -6.99 26.46
CA LEU A 379 -7.53 -7.18 25.08
C LEU A 379 -8.53 -6.08 24.68
N ALA A 380 -9.43 -5.68 25.59
CA ALA A 380 -10.40 -4.62 25.33
C ALA A 380 -9.71 -3.28 25.05
N ALA A 381 -8.69 -2.91 25.83
CA ALA A 381 -7.92 -1.69 25.63
C ALA A 381 -7.18 -1.69 24.27
N VAL A 382 -6.51 -2.77 23.93
CA VAL A 382 -5.83 -2.94 22.63
C VAL A 382 -6.82 -2.86 21.49
N PHE A 383 -7.94 -3.59 21.58
CA PHE A 383 -8.98 -3.57 20.56
C PHE A 383 -9.57 -2.17 20.37
N LEU A 384 -9.77 -1.39 21.45
CA LEU A 384 -10.22 0.00 21.37
C LEU A 384 -9.24 0.86 20.58
N VAL A 385 -7.94 0.85 20.92
CA VAL A 385 -6.93 1.66 20.24
C VAL A 385 -6.88 1.33 18.74
N ILE A 386 -6.89 0.06 18.37
CA ILE A 386 -6.87 -0.36 16.97
C ILE A 386 -8.18 0.02 16.25
N THR A 387 -9.32 -0.08 16.94
CA THR A 387 -10.62 0.37 16.42
C THR A 387 -10.62 1.87 16.15
N LEU A 388 -10.13 2.69 17.10
CA LEU A 388 -10.00 4.14 16.95
C LEU A 388 -9.05 4.52 15.81
N SER A 389 -7.97 3.78 15.64
CA SER A 389 -7.06 3.91 14.51
C SER A 389 -7.76 3.63 13.18
N SER A 390 -8.57 2.57 13.11
CA SER A 390 -9.29 2.17 11.90
C SER A 390 -10.39 3.16 11.49
N ILE A 391 -11.00 3.87 12.43
CA ILE A 391 -11.99 4.93 12.13
C ILE A 391 -11.37 6.30 11.82
N GLY A 392 -10.04 6.40 11.87
CA GLY A 392 -9.35 7.65 11.58
C GLY A 392 -9.45 8.69 12.69
N LEU A 393 -9.33 8.30 13.97
CA LEU A 393 -9.29 9.27 15.08
C LEU A 393 -8.01 10.14 14.98
N PRO A 394 -8.10 11.49 15.08
CA PRO A 394 -6.92 12.35 15.14
C PRO A 394 -5.92 11.91 16.23
N GLY A 395 -4.63 11.89 15.87
CA GLY A 395 -3.57 11.35 16.73
C GLY A 395 -3.27 9.86 16.49
N THR A 396 -4.02 9.20 15.61
CA THR A 396 -3.73 7.85 15.12
C THR A 396 -3.34 7.86 13.64
N ASN A 397 -2.68 6.81 13.19
CA ASN A 397 -2.19 6.70 11.83
C ASN A 397 -3.30 6.80 10.76
N GLY A 398 -4.48 6.20 10.99
CA GLY A 398 -5.58 6.18 10.01
C GLY A 398 -6.06 7.57 9.60
N PHE A 399 -6.10 8.53 10.55
CA PHE A 399 -6.51 9.89 10.29
C PHE A 399 -5.68 10.59 9.21
N ILE A 400 -4.35 10.49 9.30
CA ILE A 400 -3.45 11.22 8.40
C ILE A 400 -3.66 10.80 6.94
N GLY A 401 -3.73 9.48 6.70
CA GLY A 401 -3.92 8.96 5.34
C GLY A 401 -5.25 9.38 4.74
N GLU A 402 -6.36 9.16 5.44
CA GLU A 402 -7.71 9.49 4.97
C GLU A 402 -7.93 10.99 4.81
N PHE A 403 -7.42 11.80 5.74
CA PHE A 403 -7.50 13.26 5.66
C PHE A 403 -6.79 13.80 4.42
N LEU A 404 -5.56 13.35 4.13
CA LEU A 404 -4.81 13.77 2.95
C LEU A 404 -5.51 13.33 1.65
N ILE A 405 -6.09 12.13 1.62
CA ILE A 405 -6.88 11.65 0.48
C ILE A 405 -8.08 12.57 0.25
N LEU A 406 -8.86 12.87 1.28
CA LEU A 406 -10.06 13.72 1.18
C LEU A 406 -9.69 15.13 0.74
N LEU A 407 -8.68 15.74 1.36
CA LEU A 407 -8.21 17.08 1.04
C LEU A 407 -7.71 17.15 -0.41
N GLY A 408 -6.84 16.22 -0.79
CA GLY A 408 -6.30 16.19 -2.14
C GLY A 408 -7.36 15.85 -3.19
N THR A 409 -8.32 14.99 -2.90
CA THR A 409 -9.45 14.73 -3.81
C THR A 409 -10.33 15.97 -3.99
N PHE A 410 -10.59 16.71 -2.92
CA PHE A 410 -11.38 17.95 -2.95
C PHE A 410 -10.71 19.04 -3.80
N THR A 411 -9.39 19.16 -3.71
CA THR A 411 -8.59 20.15 -4.45
C THR A 411 -8.16 19.66 -5.84
N SER A 412 -8.45 18.41 -6.20
CA SER A 412 -8.04 17.80 -7.46
C SER A 412 -8.72 18.43 -8.67
N LYS A 413 -8.05 18.31 -9.83
CA LYS A 413 -8.57 18.76 -11.13
C LYS A 413 -9.37 17.70 -11.88
N ILE A 414 -9.59 16.53 -11.29
CA ILE A 414 -10.44 15.49 -11.90
C ILE A 414 -11.90 15.93 -11.94
N ALA A 415 -12.62 15.46 -12.96
CA ALA A 415 -14.04 15.79 -13.11
C ALA A 415 -14.84 15.35 -11.87
N GLY A 416 -15.53 16.28 -11.22
CA GLY A 416 -16.34 16.02 -10.04
C GLY A 416 -15.57 15.82 -8.74
N GLY A 417 -14.26 16.13 -8.67
CA GLY A 417 -13.39 15.91 -7.51
C GLY A 417 -13.99 16.38 -6.18
N GLN A 418 -14.57 17.56 -6.14
CA GLN A 418 -15.24 18.10 -4.93
C GLN A 418 -16.41 17.24 -4.47
N LEU A 419 -17.31 16.86 -5.40
CA LEU A 419 -18.46 16.00 -5.09
C LEU A 419 -17.98 14.62 -4.63
N LEU A 420 -16.99 14.06 -5.31
CA LEU A 420 -16.39 12.78 -4.95
C LEU A 420 -15.79 12.82 -3.53
N ALA A 421 -15.08 13.89 -3.18
CA ALA A 421 -14.54 14.06 -1.82
C ALA A 421 -15.63 14.17 -0.75
N VAL A 422 -16.72 14.90 -1.03
CA VAL A 422 -17.87 15.01 -0.10
C VAL A 422 -18.53 13.66 0.12
N ILE A 423 -18.73 12.87 -0.95
CA ILE A 423 -19.30 11.52 -0.80
C ILE A 423 -18.30 10.61 -0.06
N ALA A 424 -16.99 10.66 -0.38
CA ALA A 424 -15.97 9.89 0.32
C ALA A 424 -15.93 10.22 1.83
N ALA A 425 -16.10 11.49 2.21
CA ALA A 425 -16.12 11.91 3.61
C ALA A 425 -17.24 11.23 4.43
N THR A 426 -18.37 10.84 3.80
CA THR A 426 -19.40 10.04 4.47
C THR A 426 -18.87 8.66 4.91
N GLY A 427 -17.85 8.15 4.23
CA GLY A 427 -17.19 6.89 4.58
C GLY A 427 -16.54 6.92 5.96
N VAL A 428 -16.00 8.06 6.39
CA VAL A 428 -15.45 8.23 7.75
C VAL A 428 -16.54 8.05 8.79
N ILE A 429 -17.73 8.66 8.56
CA ILE A 429 -18.89 8.52 9.46
C ILE A 429 -19.36 7.06 9.48
N LEU A 430 -19.52 6.45 8.31
CA LEU A 430 -19.95 5.05 8.21
C LEU A 430 -18.92 4.11 8.87
N GLY A 431 -17.62 4.40 8.70
CA GLY A 431 -16.52 3.70 9.36
C GLY A 431 -16.65 3.72 10.88
N ALA A 432 -16.87 4.90 11.44
CA ALA A 432 -17.11 5.07 12.87
C ALA A 432 -18.34 4.28 13.35
N VAL A 433 -19.44 4.33 12.59
CA VAL A 433 -20.68 3.63 12.94
C VAL A 433 -20.46 2.13 13.07
N TYR A 434 -19.95 1.44 12.05
CA TYR A 434 -19.83 -0.02 12.11
C TYR A 434 -18.71 -0.49 13.05
N MET A 435 -17.61 0.25 13.14
CA MET A 435 -16.49 -0.13 14.00
C MET A 435 -16.82 0.06 15.49
N LEU A 436 -17.43 1.20 15.86
CA LEU A 436 -17.85 1.42 17.25
C LEU A 436 -19.01 0.50 17.64
N PHE A 437 -19.94 0.21 16.71
CA PHE A 437 -20.98 -0.79 16.94
C PHE A 437 -20.38 -2.18 17.22
N MET A 438 -19.40 -2.60 16.41
CA MET A 438 -18.69 -3.87 16.61
C MET A 438 -18.02 -3.90 17.99
N TYR A 439 -17.24 -2.86 18.33
CA TYR A 439 -16.55 -2.76 19.61
C TYR A 439 -17.55 -2.80 20.78
N GLN A 440 -18.61 -1.98 20.71
CA GLN A 440 -19.65 -1.93 21.74
C GLN A 440 -20.30 -3.29 21.93
N ARG A 441 -20.64 -3.97 20.84
CA ARG A 441 -21.32 -5.27 20.89
C ARG A 441 -20.47 -6.37 21.50
N VAL A 442 -19.16 -6.37 21.24
CA VAL A 442 -18.22 -7.37 21.76
C VAL A 442 -17.83 -7.07 23.21
N MET A 443 -17.53 -5.81 23.53
CA MET A 443 -16.86 -5.44 24.77
C MET A 443 -17.83 -5.02 25.88
N PHE A 444 -19.01 -4.48 25.56
CA PHE A 444 -19.96 -3.97 26.54
C PHE A 444 -21.26 -4.79 26.60
N GLY A 445 -22.09 -4.48 27.58
CA GLY A 445 -23.36 -5.17 27.82
C GLY A 445 -23.23 -6.36 28.77
N PRO A 446 -24.26 -7.22 28.85
CA PRO A 446 -24.22 -8.47 29.61
C PRO A 446 -23.36 -9.52 28.89
N ILE A 447 -22.75 -10.41 29.67
CA ILE A 447 -22.07 -11.60 29.12
C ILE A 447 -23.13 -12.54 28.59
N THR A 448 -23.07 -12.84 27.29
CA THR A 448 -24.11 -13.63 26.58
C THR A 448 -23.92 -15.14 26.73
N ARG A 449 -22.68 -15.60 26.90
CA ARG A 449 -22.33 -17.02 27.11
C ARG A 449 -21.57 -17.18 28.42
N GLU A 450 -21.97 -18.15 29.23
CA GLU A 450 -21.34 -18.40 30.52
C GLU A 450 -19.85 -18.75 30.40
N GLU A 451 -19.48 -19.47 29.34
CA GLU A 451 -18.09 -19.81 28.99
C GLU A 451 -17.18 -18.56 28.85
N ASN A 452 -17.75 -17.42 28.44
CA ASN A 452 -17.00 -16.18 28.28
C ASN A 452 -16.58 -15.53 29.63
N ARG A 453 -17.07 -15.99 30.77
CA ARG A 453 -16.70 -15.46 32.10
C ARG A 453 -15.32 -15.89 32.57
N SER A 454 -14.80 -16.99 32.03
CA SER A 454 -13.52 -17.59 32.44
C SER A 454 -12.41 -17.37 31.41
N LEU A 455 -12.60 -16.47 30.44
CA LEU A 455 -11.58 -16.21 29.44
C LEU A 455 -10.34 -15.57 30.07
N GLU A 456 -9.17 -16.04 29.63
CA GLU A 456 -7.88 -15.44 30.01
C GLU A 456 -7.61 -14.18 29.20
N ASP A 457 -7.03 -13.16 29.84
CA ASP A 457 -6.59 -11.94 29.16
C ASP A 457 -5.31 -12.21 28.34
N LEU A 458 -4.76 -11.17 27.72
CA LEU A 458 -3.60 -11.26 26.84
C LEU A 458 -2.39 -11.90 27.54
N SER A 459 -1.87 -12.96 26.94
CA SER A 459 -0.60 -13.57 27.32
C SER A 459 0.60 -12.71 26.90
N PHE A 460 1.79 -12.97 27.47
CA PHE A 460 3.02 -12.26 27.08
C PHE A 460 3.30 -12.35 25.57
N ARG A 461 3.09 -13.52 24.95
CA ARG A 461 3.23 -13.72 23.51
C ARG A 461 2.32 -12.77 22.71
N GLU A 462 1.06 -12.65 23.09
CA GLU A 462 0.07 -11.82 22.42
C GLU A 462 0.38 -10.33 22.59
N TRP A 463 0.83 -9.91 23.76
CA TRP A 463 1.35 -8.56 23.98
C TRP A 463 2.54 -8.25 23.05
N THR A 464 3.49 -9.18 22.92
CA THR A 464 4.67 -9.01 22.04
C THR A 464 4.26 -8.81 20.57
N THR A 465 3.15 -9.40 20.12
CA THR A 465 2.64 -9.23 18.76
C THR A 465 1.86 -7.93 18.56
N LEU A 466 1.17 -7.44 19.59
CA LEU A 466 0.27 -6.29 19.50
C LEU A 466 0.96 -4.96 19.81
N VAL A 467 1.90 -4.91 20.76
CA VAL A 467 2.60 -3.68 21.19
C VAL A 467 3.32 -2.98 20.02
N PRO A 468 4.04 -3.67 19.12
CA PRO A 468 4.67 -3.00 17.97
C PRO A 468 3.65 -2.30 17.06
N LEU A 469 2.47 -2.89 16.87
CA LEU A 469 1.40 -2.30 16.07
C LEU A 469 0.79 -1.07 16.77
N LEU A 470 0.55 -1.14 18.08
CA LEU A 470 0.07 -0.01 18.87
C LEU A 470 1.08 1.16 18.84
N PHE A 471 2.36 0.84 18.98
CA PHE A 471 3.42 1.85 18.85
C PHE A 471 3.40 2.51 17.47
N ALA A 472 3.32 1.72 16.40
CA ALA A 472 3.26 2.24 15.03
C ALA A 472 2.01 3.10 14.78
N ILE A 473 0.84 2.73 15.33
CA ILE A 473 -0.39 3.52 15.26
C ILE A 473 -0.18 4.93 15.81
N VAL A 474 0.39 5.03 17.01
CA VAL A 474 0.61 6.33 17.67
C VAL A 474 1.78 7.09 17.02
N ALA A 475 2.89 6.41 16.73
CA ALA A 475 4.07 7.02 16.13
C ALA A 475 3.75 7.67 14.79
N ILE A 476 3.05 6.97 13.89
CA ILE A 476 2.65 7.50 12.58
C ILE A 476 1.58 8.60 12.74
N GLY A 477 0.64 8.43 13.69
CA GLY A 477 -0.40 9.43 13.93
C GLY A 477 0.13 10.76 14.47
N VAL A 478 1.25 10.76 15.21
CA VAL A 478 1.87 11.96 15.81
C VAL A 478 3.02 12.48 14.97
N PHE A 479 3.82 11.59 14.36
CA PHE A 479 5.01 11.92 13.55
C PHE A 479 4.98 11.29 12.16
N PRO A 480 4.06 11.70 11.27
CA PRO A 480 3.96 11.15 9.90
C PRO A 480 5.09 11.63 8.98
N SER A 481 5.79 12.73 9.32
CA SER A 481 6.76 13.39 8.44
C SER A 481 7.82 12.46 7.88
N PRO A 482 8.49 11.55 8.64
CA PRO A 482 9.52 10.70 8.06
C PRO A 482 9.00 9.79 6.94
N LEU A 483 7.75 9.31 7.05
CA LEU A 483 7.13 8.48 6.04
C LEU A 483 6.70 9.31 4.82
N LEU A 484 6.15 10.50 5.07
CA LEU A 484 5.74 11.43 4.00
C LEU A 484 6.95 11.95 3.22
N ASP A 485 8.05 12.28 3.90
CA ASP A 485 9.29 12.72 3.26
C ASP A 485 9.88 11.62 2.37
N ALA A 486 9.84 10.37 2.81
CA ALA A 486 10.33 9.24 2.03
C ALA A 486 9.56 9.04 0.71
N VAL A 487 8.26 9.33 0.68
CA VAL A 487 7.43 9.13 -0.50
C VAL A 487 7.29 10.37 -1.39
N LYS A 488 7.76 11.52 -0.93
CA LYS A 488 7.55 12.80 -1.63
C LYS A 488 8.10 12.78 -3.06
N ALA A 489 9.37 12.44 -3.24
CA ALA A 489 10.00 12.44 -4.56
C ALA A 489 9.33 11.47 -5.55
N PRO A 490 9.11 10.18 -5.23
CA PRO A 490 8.43 9.27 -6.15
C PRO A 490 6.96 9.64 -6.40
N VAL A 491 6.27 10.26 -5.46
CA VAL A 491 4.90 10.77 -5.66
C VAL A 491 4.89 11.97 -6.60
N ASP A 492 5.80 12.93 -6.42
CA ASP A 492 5.92 14.10 -7.30
C ASP A 492 6.25 13.66 -8.75
N GLU A 493 7.16 12.69 -8.93
CA GLU A 493 7.49 12.11 -10.23
C GLU A 493 6.27 11.40 -10.86
N PHE A 494 5.57 10.56 -10.08
CA PHE A 494 4.35 9.88 -10.52
C PHE A 494 3.28 10.88 -11.01
N VAL A 495 2.97 11.90 -10.20
CA VAL A 495 1.97 12.93 -10.54
C VAL A 495 2.39 13.69 -11.78
N ALA A 496 3.66 14.13 -11.83
CA ALA A 496 4.19 14.86 -13.00
C ALA A 496 4.09 14.02 -14.27
N ARG A 497 4.43 12.72 -14.20
CA ARG A 497 4.37 11.83 -15.36
C ARG A 497 2.95 11.65 -15.87
N VAL A 498 1.98 11.40 -15.01
CA VAL A 498 0.60 11.14 -15.44
C VAL A 498 -0.08 12.42 -15.91
N THR A 499 0.15 13.57 -15.23
CA THR A 499 -0.59 14.81 -15.52
C THR A 499 0.05 15.68 -16.58
N LYS A 500 1.40 15.81 -16.62
CA LYS A 500 2.09 16.73 -17.53
C LYS A 500 2.50 16.09 -18.84
N SER A 501 2.84 14.81 -18.83
CA SER A 501 3.44 14.20 -20.02
C SER A 501 2.45 13.85 -21.10
N GLY A 502 1.17 13.61 -20.77
CA GLY A 502 0.24 13.08 -21.77
C GLY A 502 0.88 12.02 -22.69
N GLY A 503 2.00 11.40 -22.26
CA GLY A 503 2.80 10.47 -23.03
C GLY A 503 4.15 11.00 -23.57
N LEU A 504 4.61 12.20 -23.22
CA LEU A 504 5.95 12.66 -23.65
C LEU A 504 7.06 11.94 -22.86
N PRO A 505 8.13 11.46 -23.54
CA PRO A 505 9.26 10.82 -22.86
C PRO A 505 10.00 11.80 -21.95
N ILE A 506 10.50 11.30 -20.82
CA ILE A 506 11.22 12.08 -19.78
C ILE A 506 12.40 12.90 -20.36
N ARG A 507 12.99 12.49 -21.50
CA ARG A 507 14.03 13.24 -22.20
C ARG A 507 13.59 14.64 -22.68
N ALA A 508 12.32 14.90 -22.92
CA ALA A 508 11.84 16.21 -23.30
C ALA A 508 11.78 17.20 -22.12
N GLN A 509 11.63 16.70 -20.90
CA GLN A 509 11.55 17.53 -19.68
C GLN A 509 12.94 17.92 -19.13
N ALA A 510 13.95 17.07 -19.29
CA ALA A 510 15.32 17.41 -18.92
C ALA A 510 15.91 18.57 -19.74
N ARG A 511 15.39 18.81 -20.96
CA ARG A 511 15.83 19.93 -21.78
C ARG A 511 15.14 21.28 -21.48
N GLU A 512 13.99 21.27 -20.82
CA GLU A 512 13.33 22.51 -20.39
C GLU A 512 13.90 23.06 -19.07
N GLY A 513 14.61 22.23 -18.28
CA GLY A 513 15.32 22.64 -17.06
C GLY A 513 16.77 23.07 -17.28
N GLU A 514 17.39 22.79 -18.43
CA GLU A 514 18.68 23.36 -18.79
C GLU A 514 18.50 24.85 -19.18
N VAL A 515 18.68 25.72 -18.20
CA VAL A 515 18.92 27.15 -18.43
C VAL A 515 20.09 27.23 -19.42
N ARG A 516 19.80 27.63 -20.66
CA ARG A 516 20.87 27.99 -21.60
C ARG A 516 21.75 29.00 -20.89
N PRO A 517 23.08 28.79 -20.80
CA PRO A 517 23.96 29.87 -20.41
C PRO A 517 23.70 31.02 -21.35
N ALA A 518 23.43 32.21 -20.81
CA ALA A 518 23.19 33.43 -21.56
C ALA A 518 24.32 33.58 -22.58
N GLY A 519 24.01 33.35 -23.87
CA GLY A 519 24.93 33.61 -24.96
C GLY A 519 25.30 35.07 -24.93
N ASN A 520 26.59 35.38 -24.98
CA ASN A 520 27.08 36.73 -25.15
C ASN A 520 26.35 37.39 -26.31
N PRO A 521 25.87 38.63 -26.12
CA PRO A 521 25.29 39.38 -27.25
C PRO A 521 26.36 39.58 -28.32
N PRO A 522 25.97 39.59 -29.62
CA PRO A 522 26.92 39.77 -30.71
C PRO A 522 27.64 41.13 -30.58
N GLY A 523 28.96 41.12 -30.77
CA GLY A 523 29.85 42.21 -30.56
C GLY A 523 29.46 43.49 -31.32
N LEU A 524 29.35 44.59 -30.59
CA LEU A 524 29.39 45.96 -31.13
C LEU A 524 30.85 46.30 -31.39
N ALA A 525 31.12 46.77 -32.62
CA ALA A 525 32.38 47.32 -33.06
C ALA A 525 32.77 48.55 -32.23
N PRO A 526 34.09 48.89 -32.11
CA PRO A 526 34.55 49.97 -31.24
C PRO A 526 34.24 51.34 -31.86
N GLY A 527 33.38 52.12 -31.22
CA GLY A 527 33.14 53.52 -31.53
C GLY A 527 33.82 54.43 -30.49
N ASN A 528 34.30 55.56 -30.98
CA ASN A 528 35.19 56.58 -30.41
C ASN A 528 34.74 57.15 -29.04
N PRO A 529 35.74 57.68 -28.25
CA PRO A 529 35.48 58.26 -26.95
C PRO A 529 35.08 59.73 -27.04
N GLY A 530 33.95 60.06 -26.49
CA GLY A 530 33.53 61.46 -26.28
C GLY A 530 32.02 61.62 -26.34
N ASP A 531 31.38 61.48 -25.20
CA ASP A 531 30.24 62.30 -24.80
C ASP A 531 29.69 61.79 -23.44
N VAL A 532 29.97 62.58 -22.43
CA VAL A 532 29.34 62.51 -21.14
C VAL A 532 28.14 63.45 -21.18
N PRO A 533 26.98 63.10 -20.69
CA PRO A 533 26.28 63.96 -19.75
C PRO A 533 25.79 63.25 -18.50
N ALA A 534 25.72 64.12 -17.47
CA ALA A 534 25.54 63.90 -16.05
C ALA A 534 24.15 63.37 -15.64
N ALA A 535 24.24 62.66 -14.53
CA ALA A 535 23.36 62.68 -13.35
C ALA A 535 21.83 62.88 -13.46
N GLY A 536 21.08 61.95 -12.87
CA GLY A 536 19.81 62.33 -12.30
C GLY A 536 18.84 61.17 -12.02
N ALA A 537 18.57 61.03 -10.74
CA ALA A 537 17.33 60.57 -10.13
C ALA A 537 17.08 59.10 -9.86
N ASN A 538 17.13 58.81 -8.57
CA ASN A 538 16.54 57.73 -7.81
C ASN A 538 15.12 57.40 -8.22
N THR A 539 14.86 56.11 -8.50
CA THR A 539 13.50 55.58 -8.53
C THR A 539 13.41 54.44 -7.50
N VAL A 540 12.76 54.76 -6.38
CA VAL A 540 12.39 53.82 -5.32
C VAL A 540 11.21 52.98 -5.81
N VAL A 541 11.39 51.65 -5.89
CA VAL A 541 10.30 50.71 -6.15
C VAL A 541 9.58 50.44 -4.84
N ARG A 542 8.32 50.88 -4.75
CA ARG A 542 7.40 50.53 -3.64
C ARG A 542 6.69 49.20 -3.94
N PRO A 543 6.51 48.34 -2.94
CA PRO A 543 5.69 47.13 -3.13
C PRO A 543 4.20 47.47 -3.10
N PHE A 544 3.48 46.81 -4.01
CA PHE A 544 2.03 46.95 -4.19
C PHE A 544 1.31 46.09 -3.14
N PHE A 545 0.62 46.71 -2.16
CA PHE A 545 -0.43 46.10 -1.34
C PHE A 545 -1.77 46.73 -1.67
N PRO A 546 -2.84 45.97 -1.94
CA PRO A 546 -4.17 46.57 -2.13
C PRO A 546 -4.80 46.97 -0.78
N ASN A 547 -5.32 48.21 -0.74
CA ASN A 547 -6.07 48.81 0.35
C ASN A 547 -7.29 47.97 0.78
N ARG A 548 -7.38 47.66 2.06
CA ARG A 548 -8.64 47.28 2.72
C ARG A 548 -9.36 48.53 3.17
N ALA A 549 -10.64 48.66 2.77
CA ALA A 549 -11.57 49.66 3.29
C ALA A 549 -11.95 49.33 4.76
N PRO A 550 -12.21 50.37 5.62
CA PRO A 550 -12.57 50.13 7.01
C PRO A 550 -14.02 49.68 7.17
N LEU A 551 -14.23 48.69 8.04
CA LEU A 551 -15.53 48.19 8.47
C LEU A 551 -16.26 49.29 9.31
N ALA A 552 -17.52 49.54 8.98
CA ALA A 552 -18.43 50.40 9.71
C ALA A 552 -18.81 49.78 11.08
N ALA A 553 -18.85 50.62 12.12
CA ALA A 553 -19.26 50.27 13.46
C ALA A 553 -20.78 49.98 13.56
N PRO A 554 -21.23 49.09 14.48
CA PRO A 554 -22.64 48.80 14.66
C PRO A 554 -23.36 49.94 15.43
N ALA A 555 -24.59 50.29 14.97
CA ALA A 555 -25.49 51.23 15.60
C ALA A 555 -26.05 50.71 16.94
N GLN A 556 -26.07 51.57 17.97
CA GLN A 556 -26.75 51.33 19.25
C GLN A 556 -28.26 51.52 19.11
N PRO A 557 -29.10 50.77 19.85
CA PRO A 557 -30.52 51.03 19.92
C PRO A 557 -30.82 52.17 20.94
N ASN A 558 -31.66 53.12 20.54
CA ASN A 558 -32.26 54.14 21.39
C ASN A 558 -33.66 53.69 21.89
N PRO A 559 -34.19 54.33 22.92
CA PRO A 559 -34.77 53.79 24.15
C PRO A 559 -36.16 53.22 24.05
#